data_7343494414251dd0e272b155b33ae3dc
#
_entry.id   7343494414251dd0e272b155b33ae3dc
#
_cell.length_a   1.000
_cell.length_b   1.000
_cell.length_c   1.000
_cell.angle_alpha   90.00
_cell.angle_beta   90.00
_cell.angle_gamma   90.00
#
_symmetry.space_group_name_H-M   'P 1'
#
loop_
_entity.id
_entity.type
_entity.pdbx_description
1 polymer ?
#
loop_
_entity_poly.entity_id
_entity_poly.type
_entity_poly.pdbx_seq_one_letter_code
_entity_poly.pdbx_strand_id
1 'polypeptide(L)'
;YLYDALYASLRGAKDSLGANWVKSGALETANKATLVKLCQDISMATGSEVTIFGARTALSSLTAMADVNWLPESAKKEYYNNAGILGNFEGFSVAEIGQGLKRGANINSATVEYQLDTDRLYIIPTSVANKFIKVVNYGETQVSQVTDKDTNRDMSYEYEVLYKMGINVILNTVFGVWEII
;
A
#
# COMPACT_ATOMS: atom_id res chain seq x y z
N TYR A 1 7.69 -10.45 -4.58
CA TYR A 1 6.66 -11.48 -4.36
C TYR A 1 5.61 -11.06 -3.34
N LEU A 2 6.02 -10.66 -2.12
CA LEU A 2 5.07 -10.37 -1.04
C LEU A 2 4.20 -9.17 -1.36
N TYR A 3 4.80 -8.09 -1.85
CA TYR A 3 4.08 -6.89 -2.26
C TYR A 3 3.21 -7.14 -3.49
N ASP A 4 3.68 -7.91 -4.48
CA ASP A 4 2.87 -8.26 -5.66
C ASP A 4 1.63 -9.04 -5.24
N ALA A 5 1.77 -10.00 -4.33
CA ALA A 5 0.66 -10.79 -3.80
C ALA A 5 -0.31 -9.92 -3.00
N LEU A 6 0.20 -8.98 -2.19
CA LEU A 6 -0.63 -8.03 -1.44
C LEU A 6 -1.46 -7.14 -2.38
N TYR A 7 -0.83 -6.56 -3.39
CA TYR A 7 -1.53 -5.68 -4.33
C TYR A 7 -2.54 -6.44 -5.19
N ALA A 8 -2.19 -7.64 -5.63
CA ALA A 8 -3.14 -8.50 -6.34
C ALA A 8 -4.36 -8.84 -5.46
N SER A 9 -4.14 -9.13 -4.18
CA SER A 9 -5.21 -9.39 -3.22
C SER A 9 -6.06 -8.16 -2.94
N LEU A 10 -5.47 -6.98 -2.82
CA LEU A 10 -6.21 -5.72 -2.64
C LEU A 10 -7.03 -5.35 -3.87
N ARG A 11 -6.51 -5.57 -5.08
CA ARG A 11 -7.26 -5.37 -6.31
C ARG A 11 -8.46 -6.31 -6.40
N GLY A 12 -8.26 -7.59 -6.13
CA GLY A 12 -9.36 -8.57 -6.13
C GLY A 12 -10.39 -8.29 -5.04
N ALA A 13 -9.95 -7.86 -3.86
CA ALA A 13 -10.85 -7.49 -2.78
C ALA A 13 -11.67 -6.22 -3.10
N LYS A 14 -11.10 -5.27 -3.86
CA LYS A 14 -11.82 -4.07 -4.32
C LYS A 14 -13.11 -4.44 -5.08
N ASP A 15 -13.03 -5.41 -5.98
CA ASP A 15 -14.17 -5.80 -6.81
C ASP A 15 -15.32 -6.39 -5.98
N SER A 16 -15.03 -6.83 -4.77
CA SER A 16 -15.99 -7.34 -3.80
C SER A 16 -16.52 -6.27 -2.82
N LEU A 17 -15.95 -5.05 -2.85
CA LEU A 17 -16.41 -3.93 -2.03
C LEU A 17 -17.69 -3.31 -2.63
N GLY A 18 -18.62 -2.92 -1.77
CA GLY A 18 -19.77 -2.14 -2.21
C GLY A 18 -19.39 -0.75 -2.72
N ALA A 19 -20.22 -0.16 -3.58
CA ALA A 19 -19.99 1.17 -4.16
C ALA A 19 -19.84 2.31 -3.14
N ASN A 20 -20.23 2.09 -1.89
CA ASN A 20 -20.03 3.05 -0.80
C ASN A 20 -18.54 3.21 -0.43
N TRP A 21 -17.76 2.16 -0.60
CA TRP A 21 -16.36 2.09 -0.18
C TRP A 21 -15.37 2.30 -1.31
N VAL A 22 -15.85 2.33 -2.55
CA VAL A 22 -15.05 2.63 -3.74
C VAL A 22 -15.54 3.94 -4.32
N LYS A 23 -14.68 4.93 -4.39
CA LYS A 23 -14.96 6.25 -4.96
C LYS A 23 -13.92 6.56 -6.03
N SER A 24 -14.27 7.42 -6.96
CA SER A 24 -13.39 7.85 -8.02
C SER A 24 -13.50 9.36 -8.24
N GLY A 25 -12.42 9.97 -8.67
CA GLY A 25 -12.36 11.39 -9.00
C GLY A 25 -10.94 11.92 -8.95
N ALA A 26 -10.73 13.06 -9.61
CA ALA A 26 -9.47 13.79 -9.52
C ALA A 26 -9.20 14.23 -8.06
N LEU A 27 -7.94 14.22 -7.66
CA LEU A 27 -7.51 14.72 -6.34
C LEU A 27 -7.39 16.25 -6.38
N GLU A 28 -8.52 16.91 -6.31
CA GLU A 28 -8.67 18.37 -6.29
C GLU A 28 -9.61 18.81 -5.17
N THR A 29 -9.56 20.10 -4.86
CA THR A 29 -10.32 20.69 -3.75
C THR A 29 -11.83 20.37 -3.82
N ALA A 30 -12.39 20.26 -5.02
CA ALA A 30 -13.80 19.91 -5.22
C ALA A 30 -14.18 18.53 -4.64
N ASN A 31 -13.26 17.58 -4.68
CA ASN A 31 -13.47 16.21 -4.21
C ASN A 31 -12.99 15.97 -2.78
N LYS A 32 -12.38 16.98 -2.14
CA LYS A 32 -11.84 16.89 -0.78
C LYS A 32 -12.87 16.39 0.23
N ALA A 33 -14.06 17.00 0.23
CA ALA A 33 -15.12 16.63 1.17
C ALA A 33 -15.57 15.17 1.01
N THR A 34 -15.59 14.66 -0.23
CA THR A 34 -15.97 13.27 -0.53
C THR A 34 -14.93 12.30 -0.02
N LEU A 35 -13.63 12.60 -0.18
CA LEU A 35 -12.54 11.79 0.33
C LEU A 35 -12.53 11.77 1.85
N VAL A 36 -12.66 12.93 2.49
CA VAL A 36 -12.74 13.04 3.97
C VAL A 36 -13.93 12.25 4.49
N LYS A 37 -15.10 12.36 3.84
CA LYS A 37 -16.29 11.59 4.24
C LYS A 37 -16.06 10.10 4.11
N LEU A 38 -15.41 9.62 3.05
CA LEU A 38 -15.07 8.21 2.90
C LEU A 38 -14.19 7.72 4.06
N CYS A 39 -13.17 8.49 4.45
CA CYS A 39 -12.31 8.16 5.59
C CYS A 39 -13.12 8.11 6.91
N GLN A 40 -14.02 9.07 7.12
CA GLN A 40 -14.89 9.12 8.30
C GLN A 40 -15.86 7.94 8.35
N ASP A 41 -16.49 7.61 7.22
CA ASP A 41 -17.44 6.50 7.13
C ASP A 41 -16.75 5.16 7.45
N ILE A 42 -15.51 4.97 6.98
CA ILE A 42 -14.70 3.78 7.30
C ILE A 42 -14.31 3.76 8.78
N SER A 43 -13.88 4.90 9.33
CA SER A 43 -13.55 5.02 10.75
C SER A 43 -14.76 4.71 11.64
N MET A 44 -15.93 5.20 11.29
CA MET A 44 -17.17 4.92 12.01
C MET A 44 -17.60 3.45 11.88
N ALA A 45 -17.48 2.87 10.68
CA ALA A 45 -17.86 1.48 10.44
C ALA A 45 -16.94 0.48 11.15
N THR A 46 -15.68 0.83 11.34
CA THR A 46 -14.67 -0.05 11.95
C THR A 46 -14.37 0.26 13.42
N GLY A 47 -14.76 1.45 13.89
CA GLY A 47 -14.40 1.97 15.21
C GLY A 47 -12.89 2.16 15.39
N SER A 48 -12.17 2.43 14.30
CA SER A 48 -10.71 2.38 14.25
C SER A 48 -10.14 3.62 13.57
N GLU A 49 -8.89 3.93 13.89
CA GLU A 49 -8.13 4.92 13.14
C GLU A 49 -7.89 4.46 11.71
N VAL A 50 -7.87 5.40 10.80
CA VAL A 50 -7.73 5.16 9.37
C VAL A 50 -6.45 5.79 8.87
N THR A 51 -5.73 5.06 8.04
CA THR A 51 -4.54 5.56 7.35
C THR A 51 -4.76 5.49 5.84
N ILE A 52 -4.39 6.56 5.16
CA ILE A 52 -4.41 6.66 3.70
C ILE A 52 -3.07 6.16 3.17
N PHE A 53 -3.10 5.12 2.37
CA PHE A 53 -1.92 4.53 1.75
C PHE A 53 -1.94 4.76 0.24
N GLY A 54 -0.78 5.04 -0.33
CA GLY A 54 -0.65 5.17 -1.78
C GLY A 54 0.78 5.23 -2.27
N ALA A 55 0.94 5.21 -3.58
CA ALA A 55 2.20 5.50 -4.22
C ALA A 55 2.55 6.98 -4.08
N ARG A 56 3.83 7.32 -4.17
CA ARG A 56 4.32 8.70 -4.05
C ARG A 56 3.61 9.67 -4.98
N THR A 57 3.35 9.27 -6.23
CA THR A 57 2.64 10.08 -7.23
C THR A 57 1.21 10.41 -6.80
N ALA A 58 0.46 9.42 -6.31
CA ALA A 58 -0.89 9.61 -5.80
C ALA A 58 -0.90 10.50 -4.54
N LEU A 59 0.05 10.30 -3.63
CA LEU A 59 0.15 11.11 -2.42
C LEU A 59 0.61 12.54 -2.69
N SER A 60 1.40 12.79 -3.72
CA SER A 60 1.74 14.16 -4.11
C SER A 60 0.52 14.93 -4.65
N SER A 61 -0.37 14.26 -5.35
CA SER A 61 -1.65 14.82 -5.78
C SER A 61 -2.57 15.12 -4.58
N LEU A 62 -2.57 14.24 -3.57
CA LEU A 62 -3.26 14.47 -2.30
C LEU A 62 -2.70 15.71 -1.58
N THR A 63 -1.39 15.92 -1.63
CA THR A 63 -0.73 17.09 -1.06
C THR A 63 -1.21 18.38 -1.71
N ALA A 64 -1.43 18.37 -3.03
CA ALA A 64 -1.99 19.52 -3.76
C ALA A 64 -3.45 19.82 -3.38
N MET A 65 -4.21 18.81 -2.95
CA MET A 65 -5.59 18.99 -2.46
C MET A 65 -5.65 19.64 -1.07
N ALA A 66 -4.62 19.49 -0.25
CA ALA A 66 -4.59 20.04 1.09
C ALA A 66 -4.32 21.54 1.05
N ASP A 67 -5.22 22.33 1.65
CA ASP A 67 -5.00 23.77 1.80
C ASP A 67 -4.13 24.06 3.02
N VAL A 68 -2.82 24.09 2.81
CA VAL A 68 -1.83 24.43 3.83
C VAL A 68 -1.30 25.85 3.72
N ASN A 69 -1.85 26.66 2.82
CA ASN A 69 -1.35 28.00 2.54
C ASN A 69 -1.51 28.98 3.71
N TRP A 70 -2.46 28.71 4.59
CA TRP A 70 -2.71 29.50 5.81
C TRP A 70 -1.76 29.18 6.96
N LEU A 71 -0.97 28.09 6.86
CA LEU A 71 -0.03 27.69 7.90
C LEU A 71 1.29 28.49 7.79
N PRO A 72 1.90 28.89 8.94
CA PRO A 72 3.25 29.44 8.93
C PRO A 72 4.26 28.40 8.46
N GLU A 73 5.40 28.84 7.89
CA GLU A 73 6.42 27.96 7.31
C GLU A 73 7.00 26.94 8.33
N SER A 74 7.07 27.32 9.61
CA SER A 74 7.51 26.41 10.67
C SER A 74 6.53 25.24 10.88
N ALA A 75 5.23 25.51 10.83
CA ALA A 75 4.21 24.48 10.99
C ALA A 75 4.07 23.63 9.72
N LYS A 76 4.30 24.17 8.53
CA LYS A 76 4.30 23.39 7.29
C LYS A 76 5.28 22.24 7.33
N LYS A 77 6.46 22.42 7.95
CA LYS A 77 7.47 21.35 8.06
C LYS A 77 6.99 20.15 8.87
N GLU A 78 6.08 20.34 9.81
CA GLU A 78 5.51 19.25 10.61
C GLU A 78 4.46 18.46 9.82
N TYR A 79 3.80 19.10 8.85
CA TYR A 79 2.82 18.44 7.99
C TYR A 79 3.45 17.60 6.89
N TYR A 80 4.65 17.96 6.44
CA TYR A 80 5.36 17.22 5.40
C TYR A 80 6.38 16.26 6.00
N ASN A 81 6.41 15.04 5.48
CA ASN A 81 7.52 14.12 5.79
C ASN A 81 8.79 14.55 5.03
N ASN A 82 9.91 13.86 5.30
CA ASN A 82 11.19 14.14 4.65
C ASN A 82 11.17 13.99 3.11
N ALA A 83 10.15 13.32 2.56
CA ALA A 83 9.95 13.16 1.13
C ALA A 83 9.04 14.24 0.50
N GLY A 84 8.60 15.24 1.28
CA GLY A 84 7.70 16.29 0.82
C GLY A 84 6.25 15.87 0.65
N ILE A 85 5.85 14.75 1.26
CA ILE A 85 4.48 14.24 1.25
C ILE A 85 3.83 14.57 2.59
N LEU A 86 2.55 14.89 2.58
CA LEU A 86 1.79 15.10 3.81
C LEU A 86 1.85 13.85 4.70
N GLY A 87 2.25 14.02 5.95
CA GLY A 87 2.16 12.96 6.97
C GLY A 87 0.76 12.80 7.55
N ASN A 88 -0.07 13.84 7.41
CA ASN A 88 -1.44 13.88 7.92
C ASN A 88 -2.33 14.69 6.96
N PHE A 89 -3.50 14.17 6.65
CA PHE A 89 -4.50 14.83 5.79
C PHE A 89 -5.82 14.90 6.54
N GLU A 90 -6.24 16.11 6.91
CA GLU A 90 -7.51 16.37 7.63
C GLU A 90 -7.72 15.50 8.87
N GLY A 91 -6.64 15.23 9.61
CA GLY A 91 -6.67 14.38 10.81
C GLY A 91 -6.45 12.89 10.57
N PHE A 92 -6.34 12.45 9.33
CA PHE A 92 -6.03 11.08 8.98
C PHE A 92 -4.55 10.90 8.66
N SER A 93 -3.93 9.86 9.16
CA SER A 93 -2.53 9.53 8.87
C SER A 93 -2.36 9.21 7.39
N VAL A 94 -1.25 9.65 6.81
CA VAL A 94 -0.88 9.35 5.42
C VAL A 94 0.44 8.60 5.43
N ALA A 95 0.50 7.47 4.74
CA ALA A 95 1.70 6.67 4.65
C ALA A 95 2.00 6.27 3.21
N GLU A 96 3.25 6.50 2.80
CA GLU A 96 3.74 6.06 1.51
C GLU A 96 4.02 4.55 1.56
N ILE A 97 3.53 3.83 0.56
CA ILE A 97 3.95 2.46 0.33
C ILE A 97 5.14 2.48 -0.63
N GLY A 98 6.24 1.86 -0.20
CA GLY A 98 7.44 1.75 -1.03
C GLY A 98 7.13 1.16 -2.39
N GLN A 99 7.53 1.85 -3.44
CA GLN A 99 7.28 1.46 -4.83
C GLN A 99 8.49 0.71 -5.39
N GLY A 100 8.22 -0.31 -6.17
CA GLY A 100 9.23 -1.05 -6.92
C GLY A 100 8.78 -1.27 -8.36
N LEU A 101 9.70 -1.71 -9.19
CA LEU A 101 9.38 -2.14 -10.54
C LEU A 101 8.64 -3.47 -10.49
N LYS A 102 7.65 -3.63 -11.35
CA LYS A 102 6.98 -4.90 -11.54
C LYS A 102 7.97 -5.94 -12.06
N ARG A 103 7.87 -7.16 -11.57
CA ARG A 103 8.77 -8.24 -12.02
C ARG A 103 8.65 -8.45 -13.52
N GLY A 104 9.79 -8.42 -14.21
CA GLY A 104 9.85 -8.54 -15.66
C GLY A 104 9.56 -7.25 -16.42
N ALA A 105 9.38 -6.13 -15.72
CA ALA A 105 9.25 -4.83 -16.37
C ALA A 105 10.51 -4.51 -17.17
N ASN A 106 10.33 -4.03 -18.39
CA ASN A 106 11.43 -3.58 -19.23
C ASN A 106 11.81 -2.15 -18.82
N ILE A 107 12.98 -2.01 -18.19
CA ILE A 107 13.49 -0.70 -17.74
C ILE A 107 13.84 0.25 -18.90
N ASN A 108 14.01 -0.28 -20.11
CA ASN A 108 14.28 0.51 -21.31
C ASN A 108 12.99 0.88 -22.07
N SER A 109 11.82 0.48 -21.55
CA SER A 109 10.53 0.87 -22.13
C SER A 109 10.24 2.34 -21.88
N ALA A 110 9.57 3.00 -22.80
CA ALA A 110 9.06 4.36 -22.62
C ALA A 110 8.02 4.43 -21.48
N THR A 111 7.35 3.30 -21.19
CA THR A 111 6.39 3.18 -20.10
C THR A 111 6.92 2.21 -19.06
N VAL A 112 7.16 2.70 -17.86
CA VAL A 112 7.64 1.90 -16.73
C VAL A 112 6.44 1.32 -15.98
N GLU A 113 6.44 -0.01 -15.79
CA GLU A 113 5.43 -0.68 -14.98
C GLU A 113 5.87 -0.80 -13.52
N TYR A 114 5.03 -0.33 -12.62
CA TYR A 114 5.25 -0.36 -11.19
C TYR A 114 4.43 -1.48 -10.52
N GLN A 115 4.85 -1.91 -9.33
CA GLN A 115 4.15 -2.92 -8.54
C GLN A 115 2.81 -2.40 -8.02
N LEU A 116 2.81 -1.17 -7.48
CA LEU A 116 1.61 -0.51 -6.98
C LEU A 116 1.01 0.38 -8.07
N ASP A 117 -0.32 0.36 -8.14
CA ASP A 117 -1.05 1.28 -8.99
C ASP A 117 -0.80 2.73 -8.53
N THR A 118 -0.38 3.58 -9.46
CA THR A 118 -0.03 4.98 -9.19
C THR A 118 -1.25 5.90 -9.16
N ASP A 119 -2.39 5.38 -9.55
CA ASP A 119 -3.69 6.06 -9.71
C ASP A 119 -4.70 5.68 -8.62
N ARG A 120 -4.23 5.06 -7.51
CA ARG A 120 -5.11 4.62 -6.42
C ARG A 120 -4.59 5.01 -5.06
N LEU A 121 -5.54 5.37 -4.18
CA LEU A 121 -5.32 5.47 -2.74
C LEU A 121 -6.10 4.36 -2.04
N TYR A 122 -5.48 3.74 -1.06
CA TYR A 122 -6.09 2.73 -0.20
C TYR A 122 -6.30 3.32 1.19
N ILE A 123 -7.53 3.28 1.68
CA ILE A 123 -7.93 3.84 2.95
C ILE A 123 -8.16 2.67 3.90
N ILE A 124 -7.20 2.44 4.79
CA ILE A 124 -7.09 1.20 5.56
C ILE A 124 -7.26 1.49 7.05
N PRO A 125 -8.19 0.82 7.75
CA PRO A 125 -8.28 0.88 9.20
C PRO A 125 -7.09 0.16 9.83
N THR A 126 -6.34 0.84 10.71
CA THR A 126 -5.06 0.35 11.24
C THR A 126 -5.15 -0.31 12.61
N SER A 127 -6.15 0.06 13.41
CA SER A 127 -6.30 -0.41 14.80
C SER A 127 -7.43 -1.44 14.99
N VAL A 128 -7.84 -2.14 13.93
CA VAL A 128 -8.89 -3.18 14.03
C VAL A 128 -8.36 -4.42 14.72
N ALA A 129 -9.19 -5.00 15.62
CA ALA A 129 -8.86 -6.24 16.32
C ALA A 129 -8.67 -7.42 15.35
N ASN A 130 -9.53 -7.50 14.33
CA ASN A 130 -9.45 -8.51 13.28
C ASN A 130 -8.80 -7.92 12.03
N LYS A 131 -7.49 -8.02 11.93
CA LYS A 131 -6.74 -7.57 10.76
C LYS A 131 -7.22 -8.32 9.51
N PHE A 132 -7.58 -7.57 8.48
CA PHE A 132 -8.08 -8.14 7.22
C PHE A 132 -6.97 -8.58 6.27
N ILE A 133 -5.75 -8.06 6.44
CA ILE A 133 -4.56 -8.55 5.73
C ILE A 133 -3.92 -9.63 6.58
N LYS A 134 -3.90 -10.85 6.07
CA LYS A 134 -3.31 -12.01 6.73
C LYS A 134 -2.08 -12.46 5.97
N VAL A 135 -0.98 -12.59 6.69
CA VAL A 135 0.24 -13.24 6.21
C VAL A 135 0.26 -14.64 6.80
N VAL A 136 0.34 -15.63 5.96
CA VAL A 136 0.36 -17.04 6.36
C VAL A 136 1.70 -17.64 5.95
N ASN A 137 2.41 -18.17 6.92
CA ASN A 137 3.60 -18.97 6.70
C ASN A 137 3.16 -20.44 6.61
N TYR A 138 3.51 -21.10 5.54
CA TYR A 138 3.19 -22.51 5.34
C TYR A 138 4.41 -23.38 5.57
N GLY A 139 4.38 -24.13 6.68
CA GLY A 139 5.46 -25.00 7.09
C GLY A 139 6.62 -24.28 7.77
N GLU A 140 7.62 -25.04 8.15
CA GLU A 140 8.87 -24.52 8.68
C GLU A 140 9.82 -24.14 7.55
N THR A 141 10.74 -23.22 7.82
CA THR A 141 11.82 -22.90 6.90
C THR A 141 12.71 -24.13 6.78
N GLN A 142 12.80 -24.68 5.58
CA GLN A 142 13.69 -25.81 5.30
C GLN A 142 15.02 -25.24 4.80
N VAL A 143 16.08 -25.62 5.49
CA VAL A 143 17.45 -25.31 5.07
C VAL A 143 18.10 -26.64 4.72
N SER A 144 18.43 -26.82 3.45
CA SER A 144 19.20 -27.98 2.99
C SER A 144 20.60 -27.53 2.57
N GLN A 145 21.58 -28.26 3.02
CA GLN A 145 22.95 -28.12 2.55
C GLN A 145 23.13 -29.12 1.41
N VAL A 146 23.33 -28.63 0.21
CA VAL A 146 23.67 -29.46 -0.93
C VAL A 146 25.18 -29.64 -0.92
N THR A 147 25.62 -30.83 -0.50
CA THR A 147 27.03 -31.21 -0.56
C THR A 147 27.21 -32.04 -1.83
N ASP A 148 27.46 -31.40 -2.93
CA ASP A 148 27.78 -32.11 -4.17
C ASP A 148 29.29 -32.39 -4.21
N LYS A 149 29.66 -33.53 -3.73
CA LYS A 149 31.06 -33.97 -3.74
C LYS A 149 31.58 -34.31 -5.13
N ASP A 150 30.68 -34.54 -6.07
CA ASP A 150 31.04 -34.99 -7.41
C ASP A 150 31.06 -33.91 -8.49
N THR A 151 30.31 -32.81 -8.31
CA THR A 151 30.13 -31.76 -9.32
C THR A 151 30.93 -30.49 -9.03
N ASN A 152 31.18 -30.17 -7.76
CA ASN A 152 31.90 -28.95 -7.37
C ASN A 152 33.31 -29.24 -6.84
N ARG A 153 34.30 -29.22 -7.73
CA ARG A 153 35.72 -29.36 -7.40
C ARG A 153 36.30 -28.18 -6.61
N ASP A 154 35.55 -27.11 -6.43
CA ASP A 154 36.00 -25.88 -5.75
C ASP A 154 35.75 -25.86 -4.23
N MET A 155 35.25 -26.97 -3.68
CA MET A 155 34.89 -27.08 -2.24
C MET A 155 33.87 -26.04 -1.76
N SER A 156 33.05 -25.49 -2.66
CA SER A 156 31.98 -24.58 -2.27
C SER A 156 30.81 -25.34 -1.62
N TYR A 157 30.16 -24.70 -0.66
CA TYR A 157 28.95 -25.22 -0.04
C TYR A 157 27.77 -24.42 -0.57
N GLU A 158 26.77 -25.12 -1.09
CA GLU A 158 25.52 -24.50 -1.50
C GLU A 158 24.47 -24.76 -0.43
N TYR A 159 23.80 -23.68 0.01
CA TYR A 159 22.69 -23.76 0.94
C TYR A 159 21.41 -23.38 0.21
N GLU A 160 20.45 -24.28 0.20
CA GLU A 160 19.11 -24.00 -0.30
C GLU A 160 18.19 -23.69 0.88
N VAL A 161 17.57 -22.51 0.88
CA VAL A 161 16.58 -22.11 1.87
C VAL A 161 15.22 -22.03 1.21
N LEU A 162 14.33 -22.94 1.60
CA LEU A 162 12.96 -22.96 1.12
C LEU A 162 12.03 -22.36 2.17
N TYR A 163 11.39 -21.27 1.80
CA TYR A 163 10.40 -20.58 2.64
C TYR A 163 9.12 -20.33 1.85
N LYS A 164 7.99 -20.79 2.37
CA LYS A 164 6.68 -20.59 1.74
C LYS A 164 5.84 -19.64 2.55
N MET A 165 5.43 -18.54 1.91
CA MET A 165 4.63 -17.50 2.50
C MET A 165 3.50 -17.13 1.54
N GLY A 166 2.33 -16.85 2.09
CA GLY A 166 1.19 -16.31 1.36
C GLY A 166 0.61 -15.09 2.03
N ILE A 167 0.08 -14.17 1.25
CA ILE A 167 -0.74 -13.05 1.73
C ILE A 167 -2.13 -13.18 1.14
N ASN A 168 -3.12 -12.91 1.98
CA ASN A 168 -4.51 -12.84 1.55
C ASN A 168 -5.23 -11.70 2.26
N VAL A 169 -6.16 -11.06 1.55
CA VAL A 169 -7.08 -10.06 2.09
C VAL A 169 -8.40 -10.77 2.39
N ILE A 170 -8.78 -10.80 3.65
CA ILE A 170 -10.04 -11.39 4.11
C ILE A 170 -11.00 -10.24 4.40
N LEU A 171 -12.12 -10.20 3.68
CA LEU A 171 -13.14 -9.16 3.83
C LEU A 171 -14.00 -9.41 5.09
N ASN A 172 -13.36 -9.35 6.26
CA ASN A 172 -14.04 -9.37 7.55
C ASN A 172 -14.27 -7.96 8.13
N THR A 173 -13.77 -6.96 7.45
CA THR A 173 -13.96 -5.53 7.75
C THR A 173 -13.97 -4.74 6.44
N VAL A 174 -14.35 -3.48 6.52
CA VAL A 174 -14.37 -2.58 5.36
C VAL A 174 -13.06 -1.82 5.24
N PHE A 175 -12.63 -1.57 4.04
CA PHE A 175 -11.60 -0.63 3.69
C PHE A 175 -12.07 0.19 2.48
N GLY A 176 -11.41 1.29 2.18
CA GLY A 176 -11.79 2.17 1.08
C GLY A 176 -10.77 2.16 -0.03
N VAL A 177 -11.25 2.44 -1.23
CA VAL A 177 -10.40 2.69 -2.40
C VAL A 177 -10.86 3.98 -3.06
N TRP A 178 -9.92 4.86 -3.33
CA TRP A 178 -10.12 6.03 -4.16
C TRP A 178 -9.36 5.86 -5.47
N GLU A 179 -10.05 5.91 -6.59
CA GLU A 179 -9.46 5.85 -7.92
C GLU A 179 -9.30 7.28 -8.47
N ILE A 180 -8.07 7.63 -8.81
CA ILE A 180 -7.73 8.94 -9.39
C ILE A 180 -8.01 8.84 -10.89
N ILE A 181 -8.84 9.76 -11.41
CA ILE A 181 -9.22 9.83 -12.81
C ILE A 181 -8.68 11.12 -13.41
#